data_0519a4dba5ab728ba114fdd3349d1a0e
#
_entry.id   0519a4dba5ab728ba114fdd3349d1a0e
#
_cell.length_a   1.000
_cell.length_b   1.000
_cell.length_c   1.000
_cell.angle_alpha   90.00
_cell.angle_beta   90.00
_cell.angle_gamma   90.00
#
_symmetry.space_group_name_H-M   'P 1'
#
loop_
_entity.id
_entity.type
_entity.pdbx_description
1 polymer ?
#
loop_
_entity_poly.entity_id
_entity_poly.type
_entity_poly.pdbx_seq_one_letter_code
_entity_poly.pdbx_strand_id
1 'polypeptide(L)'
;MVILLVIALVAILIALYWATNKPKYIKPPCDLSKQSVLIKGNDRARRCALLKGDDTISYYYSDVRTLYEAFQRGLHASDNGPCLGYRKQNQPYQWLSYKQVTDRAKYLGSGLLHRGCKPTPDQYIGVFSQNRPEWIISEQACYTYSMSVVPLYDTLGLEAIVYIINKAEISTAICDKPSKANLLLDNCEKGLTPPLHTIILMDPFDDALKERGIKCKVDVLSLKEVEPPKPEDVCVNAFQPRTDDITISYLPLAHMFERVVQAAVYSCGARVGFFQGNIQLLMDDMKHLQPTIFPVVPRLLNRIYDKVQNGAKSPLKKGLLDFAIARKKAEVLDGIVRNDSIWDKLVFNKVQASMGGRVRLLITAAAPISPSVLTFLRAVLGCQIFEAYGQTECTGGCTISLPGDTTADHVGAPIPCNIVKLVDVAEMNYFASNEEGEICIKGTNVFKGYLKDPERTAEALDADGWLHTGDIGRWLPNGTLKIIDRKKNIFKLAQGEYIAPEKVENVYVQSSPVAQVFVHGDSLKSHLVGIVVPDPEVLPDFAAKIGIKGSYDELCKNQKINKAILEDMVNMGKQAGLKSFEQVKVLHLHPEMFTIENGLLTPTLKAKRAELSKYFRSQIDSLYTDA
;
A
#
# COMPACT_ATOMS: atom_id res chain seq x y z
N MET A 1 12.98 -29.47 -50.55
CA MET A 1 13.32 -28.11 -50.97
C MET A 1 12.37 -27.06 -50.37
N VAL A 2 11.07 -27.15 -50.55
CA VAL A 2 10.06 -26.17 -50.01
C VAL A 2 10.11 -26.02 -48.48
N ILE A 3 10.20 -27.12 -47.75
CA ILE A 3 10.27 -27.08 -46.25
C ILE A 3 11.54 -26.37 -45.77
N LEU A 4 12.69 -26.58 -46.41
CA LEU A 4 13.94 -25.89 -46.06
C LEU A 4 13.88 -24.40 -46.36
N LEU A 5 13.21 -24.00 -47.44
CA LEU A 5 12.98 -22.58 -47.79
C LEU A 5 12.04 -21.91 -46.77
N VAL A 6 11.01 -22.59 -46.33
CA VAL A 6 10.09 -22.07 -45.28
C VAL A 6 10.82 -21.92 -43.94
N ILE A 7 11.63 -22.90 -43.55
CA ILE A 7 12.45 -22.82 -42.33
C ILE A 7 13.45 -21.66 -42.40
N ALA A 8 14.13 -21.50 -43.54
CA ALA A 8 15.07 -20.39 -43.77
C ALA A 8 14.36 -19.02 -43.72
N LEU A 9 13.18 -18.89 -44.35
CA LEU A 9 12.37 -17.67 -44.31
C LEU A 9 11.91 -17.33 -42.90
N VAL A 10 11.44 -18.32 -42.13
CA VAL A 10 11.06 -18.15 -40.74
C VAL A 10 12.26 -17.75 -39.89
N ALA A 11 13.42 -18.35 -40.09
CA ALA A 11 14.66 -17.99 -39.38
C ALA A 11 15.10 -16.54 -39.69
N ILE A 12 15.01 -16.14 -40.98
CA ILE A 12 15.31 -14.75 -41.39
C ILE A 12 14.29 -13.76 -40.77
N LEU A 13 13.01 -14.08 -40.77
CA LEU A 13 11.98 -13.24 -40.15
C LEU A 13 12.19 -13.12 -38.64
N ILE A 14 12.57 -14.20 -37.96
CA ILE A 14 12.93 -14.21 -36.56
C ILE A 14 14.19 -13.33 -36.33
N ALA A 15 15.22 -13.49 -37.14
CA ALA A 15 16.46 -12.70 -37.05
C ALA A 15 16.18 -11.20 -37.27
N LEU A 16 15.39 -10.86 -38.30
CA LEU A 16 14.94 -9.47 -38.57
C LEU A 16 14.11 -8.91 -37.39
N TYR A 17 13.21 -9.69 -36.85
CA TYR A 17 12.43 -9.30 -35.67
C TYR A 17 13.36 -8.99 -34.48
N TRP A 18 14.34 -9.86 -34.19
CA TRP A 18 15.32 -9.64 -33.12
C TRP A 18 16.24 -8.43 -33.40
N ALA A 19 16.61 -8.19 -34.65
CA ALA A 19 17.43 -7.05 -35.03
C ALA A 19 16.69 -5.70 -34.89
N THR A 20 15.37 -5.70 -35.18
CA THR A 20 14.54 -4.48 -35.15
C THR A 20 13.92 -4.20 -33.77
N ASN A 21 13.69 -5.25 -32.97
CA ASN A 21 13.10 -5.15 -31.61
C ASN A 21 14.14 -5.34 -30.50
N LYS A 22 15.28 -4.66 -30.59
CA LYS A 22 16.26 -4.67 -29.50
C LYS A 22 15.64 -4.07 -28.24
N PRO A 23 15.65 -4.78 -27.10
CA PRO A 23 15.11 -4.27 -25.85
C PRO A 23 15.88 -3.02 -25.41
N LYS A 24 15.17 -2.00 -24.95
CA LYS A 24 15.78 -0.82 -24.35
C LYS A 24 16.01 -1.10 -22.87
N TYR A 25 17.27 -1.06 -22.46
CA TYR A 25 17.61 -1.13 -21.04
C TYR A 25 17.23 0.19 -20.35
N ILE A 26 16.70 0.10 -19.16
CA ILE A 26 16.51 1.27 -18.31
C ILE A 26 17.87 1.58 -17.71
N LYS A 27 18.40 2.77 -18.02
CA LYS A 27 19.66 3.23 -17.43
C LYS A 27 19.43 3.55 -15.95
N PRO A 28 20.08 2.82 -15.01
CA PRO A 28 19.97 3.12 -13.60
C PRO A 28 20.51 4.51 -13.28
N PRO A 29 19.96 5.20 -12.27
CA PRO A 29 20.44 6.53 -11.86
C PRO A 29 21.76 6.49 -11.11
N CYS A 30 22.18 5.32 -10.60
CA CYS A 30 23.47 5.09 -9.95
C CYS A 30 23.94 3.64 -10.20
N ASP A 31 25.10 3.29 -9.66
CA ASP A 31 25.60 1.90 -9.62
C ASP A 31 24.69 1.07 -8.70
N LEU A 32 23.93 0.12 -9.26
CA LEU A 32 23.01 -0.75 -8.53
C LEU A 32 23.71 -1.72 -7.57
N SER A 33 25.03 -1.89 -7.70
CA SER A 33 25.81 -2.66 -6.70
C SER A 33 26.13 -1.86 -5.44
N LYS A 34 25.87 -0.54 -5.45
CA LYS A 34 26.16 0.41 -4.35
C LYS A 34 25.08 1.46 -4.22
N GLN A 35 23.87 1.05 -3.90
CA GLN A 35 22.68 1.94 -3.87
C GLN A 35 22.62 2.86 -2.65
N SER A 36 23.34 2.54 -1.56
CA SER A 36 23.53 3.43 -0.43
C SER A 36 25.01 3.56 -0.04
N VAL A 37 25.37 4.66 0.63
CA VAL A 37 26.73 5.01 1.02
C VAL A 37 26.79 5.25 2.53
N LEU A 38 27.79 4.70 3.20
CA LEU A 38 28.08 4.95 4.61
C LEU A 38 28.49 6.41 4.82
N ILE A 39 27.91 7.04 5.84
CA ILE A 39 28.30 8.37 6.29
C ILE A 39 29.46 8.23 7.28
N LYS A 40 30.57 8.91 7.02
CA LYS A 40 31.75 8.86 7.89
C LYS A 40 31.46 9.50 9.26
N GLY A 41 31.78 8.77 10.33
CA GLY A 41 31.65 9.30 11.71
C GLY A 41 30.23 9.32 12.27
N ASN A 42 29.25 8.64 11.65
CA ASN A 42 27.88 8.60 12.11
C ASN A 42 27.36 7.15 12.23
N ASP A 43 27.74 6.44 13.29
CA ASP A 43 27.22 5.12 13.73
C ASP A 43 26.75 4.16 12.64
N ARG A 44 27.54 4.00 11.55
CA ARG A 44 27.20 3.20 10.37
C ARG A 44 25.91 3.62 9.64
N ALA A 45 25.48 4.88 9.81
CA ALA A 45 24.36 5.42 9.09
C ALA A 45 24.63 5.45 7.58
N ARG A 46 23.60 5.17 6.77
CA ARG A 46 23.67 5.15 5.31
C ARG A 46 22.72 6.19 4.72
N ARG A 47 23.16 6.79 3.64
CA ARG A 47 22.40 7.72 2.81
C ARG A 47 22.21 7.19 1.39
N CYS A 48 21.30 7.81 0.63
CA CYS A 48 21.10 7.53 -0.78
C CYS A 48 22.38 7.77 -1.60
N ALA A 49 22.74 6.84 -2.47
CA ALA A 49 23.88 7.00 -3.40
C ALA A 49 23.69 8.11 -4.44
N LEU A 50 22.47 8.58 -4.66
CA LEU A 50 22.18 9.69 -5.58
C LEU A 50 22.60 11.06 -5.04
N LEU A 51 22.83 11.18 -3.73
CA LEU A 51 23.32 12.41 -3.12
C LEU A 51 24.82 12.59 -3.35
N LYS A 52 25.24 13.79 -3.73
CA LYS A 52 26.66 14.14 -3.95
C LYS A 52 27.41 14.39 -2.64
N GLY A 53 26.72 14.77 -1.56
CA GLY A 53 27.26 15.04 -0.24
C GLY A 53 26.56 14.21 0.83
N ASP A 54 26.88 14.45 2.10
CA ASP A 54 26.27 13.75 3.26
C ASP A 54 24.97 14.42 3.72
N ASP A 55 24.67 15.62 3.23
CA ASP A 55 23.44 16.34 3.55
C ASP A 55 22.22 15.74 2.81
N THR A 56 21.12 15.58 3.54
CA THR A 56 19.83 15.20 2.98
C THR A 56 19.14 16.38 2.30
N ILE A 57 18.33 16.13 1.29
CA ILE A 57 17.52 17.17 0.66
C ILE A 57 16.25 17.44 1.47
N SER A 58 15.95 18.71 1.71
CA SER A 58 14.71 19.14 2.37
C SER A 58 13.57 19.34 1.38
N TYR A 59 13.88 19.72 0.16
CA TYR A 59 12.92 20.01 -0.89
C TYR A 59 13.43 19.44 -2.21
N TYR A 60 12.56 18.75 -2.92
CA TYR A 60 12.90 18.23 -4.25
C TYR A 60 13.02 19.37 -5.27
N TYR A 61 12.15 20.34 -5.15
CA TYR A 61 12.10 21.54 -5.96
C TYR A 61 12.56 22.75 -5.15
N SER A 62 13.41 23.57 -5.73
CA SER A 62 13.96 24.76 -5.08
C SER A 62 12.89 25.79 -4.72
N ASP A 63 11.75 25.74 -5.36
CA ASP A 63 10.66 26.69 -5.33
C ASP A 63 9.36 26.16 -4.71
N VAL A 64 9.33 24.88 -4.26
CA VAL A 64 8.21 24.26 -3.55
C VAL A 64 8.61 23.96 -2.12
N ARG A 65 7.92 24.56 -1.16
CA ARG A 65 8.16 24.41 0.29
C ARG A 65 7.00 23.74 1.02
N THR A 66 5.79 23.76 0.42
CA THR A 66 4.55 23.32 1.02
C THR A 66 3.76 22.41 0.06
N LEU A 67 2.82 21.63 0.60
CA LEU A 67 1.89 20.83 -0.22
C LEU A 67 0.95 21.70 -1.04
N TYR A 68 0.63 22.89 -0.53
CA TYR A 68 -0.11 23.91 -1.29
C TYR A 68 0.66 24.32 -2.56
N GLU A 69 1.93 24.72 -2.42
CA GLU A 69 2.78 25.09 -3.56
C GLU A 69 3.00 23.92 -4.52
N ALA A 70 3.11 22.67 -4.00
CA ALA A 70 3.20 21.48 -4.83
C ALA A 70 1.97 21.29 -5.72
N PHE A 71 0.77 21.58 -5.20
CA PHE A 71 -0.47 21.50 -5.98
C PHE A 71 -0.58 22.63 -7.00
N GLN A 72 -0.24 23.88 -6.62
CA GLN A 72 -0.21 25.03 -7.53
C GLN A 72 0.78 24.78 -8.69
N ARG A 73 1.91 24.14 -8.38
CA ARG A 73 2.84 23.71 -9.42
C ARG A 73 2.18 22.79 -10.45
N GLY A 74 1.38 21.84 -10.04
CA GLY A 74 0.64 20.96 -10.95
C GLY A 74 -0.28 21.73 -11.90
N LEU A 75 -0.92 22.79 -11.41
CA LEU A 75 -1.72 23.71 -12.22
C LEU A 75 -0.92 24.27 -13.40
N HIS A 76 0.32 24.71 -13.15
CA HIS A 76 1.18 25.29 -14.20
C HIS A 76 1.84 24.21 -15.06
N ALA A 77 2.34 23.13 -14.45
CA ALA A 77 3.00 22.05 -15.17
C ALA A 77 2.08 21.37 -16.18
N SER A 78 0.79 21.32 -15.89
CA SER A 78 -0.23 20.74 -16.77
C SER A 78 -0.90 21.75 -17.70
N ASP A 79 -0.54 23.03 -17.63
CA ASP A 79 -1.26 24.13 -18.33
C ASP A 79 -2.77 24.05 -18.06
N ASN A 80 -3.15 23.99 -16.76
CA ASN A 80 -4.52 23.81 -16.28
C ASN A 80 -5.19 22.54 -16.84
N GLY A 81 -4.44 21.47 -16.98
CA GLY A 81 -4.94 20.19 -17.46
C GLY A 81 -5.94 19.51 -16.51
N PRO A 82 -6.46 18.36 -16.91
CA PRO A 82 -7.30 17.53 -16.05
C PRO A 82 -6.57 17.11 -14.78
N CYS A 83 -7.24 17.22 -13.62
CA CYS A 83 -6.68 16.94 -12.30
C CYS A 83 -7.38 15.78 -11.61
N LEU A 84 -8.65 15.94 -11.26
CA LEU A 84 -9.45 14.97 -10.52
C LEU A 84 -10.52 14.35 -11.40
N GLY A 85 -10.48 13.03 -11.57
CA GLY A 85 -11.42 12.27 -12.38
C GLY A 85 -12.34 11.40 -11.51
N TYR A 86 -13.62 11.39 -11.83
CA TYR A 86 -14.62 10.53 -11.21
C TYR A 86 -15.60 10.00 -12.26
N ARG A 87 -16.23 8.88 -11.99
CA ARG A 87 -17.25 8.31 -12.88
C ARG A 87 -18.37 7.66 -12.09
N LYS A 88 -19.55 7.56 -12.72
CA LYS A 88 -20.64 6.66 -12.31
C LYS A 88 -20.53 5.35 -13.08
N GLN A 89 -21.15 4.32 -12.55
CA GLN A 89 -21.18 3.01 -13.21
C GLN A 89 -21.65 3.14 -14.67
N ASN A 90 -20.96 2.46 -15.57
CA ASN A 90 -21.21 2.47 -17.03
C ASN A 90 -21.08 3.85 -17.70
N GLN A 91 -20.41 4.82 -17.10
CA GLN A 91 -20.12 6.12 -17.69
C GLN A 91 -18.60 6.34 -17.81
N PRO A 92 -18.14 7.19 -18.76
CA PRO A 92 -16.75 7.59 -18.84
C PRO A 92 -16.36 8.47 -17.64
N TYR A 93 -15.05 8.59 -17.40
CA TYR A 93 -14.52 9.54 -16.41
C TYR A 93 -14.85 10.99 -16.80
N GLN A 94 -15.38 11.74 -15.85
CA GLN A 94 -15.52 13.19 -15.89
C GLN A 94 -14.35 13.81 -15.11
N TRP A 95 -13.80 14.91 -15.60
CA TRP A 95 -12.60 15.51 -15.07
C TRP A 95 -12.82 16.94 -14.61
N LEU A 96 -12.35 17.27 -13.41
CA LEU A 96 -12.13 18.64 -12.96
C LEU A 96 -10.71 19.05 -13.33
N SER A 97 -10.53 20.27 -13.86
CA SER A 97 -9.20 20.82 -14.11
C SER A 97 -8.51 21.25 -12.80
N TYR A 98 -7.18 21.42 -12.84
CA TYR A 98 -6.43 21.94 -11.69
C TYR A 98 -6.99 23.28 -11.18
N LYS A 99 -7.34 24.18 -12.10
CA LYS A 99 -7.92 25.48 -11.73
C LYS A 99 -9.30 25.31 -11.05
N GLN A 100 -10.16 24.46 -11.57
CA GLN A 100 -11.47 24.20 -10.93
C GLN A 100 -11.31 23.66 -9.51
N VAL A 101 -10.33 22.77 -9.27
CA VAL A 101 -10.05 22.26 -7.92
C VAL A 101 -9.50 23.36 -7.02
N THR A 102 -8.54 24.15 -7.51
CA THR A 102 -7.96 25.28 -6.77
C THR A 102 -9.01 26.32 -6.41
N ASP A 103 -9.87 26.69 -7.35
CA ASP A 103 -10.94 27.69 -7.11
C ASP A 103 -11.93 27.17 -6.04
N ARG A 104 -12.39 25.92 -6.15
CA ARG A 104 -13.28 25.31 -5.16
C ARG A 104 -12.62 25.20 -3.78
N ALA A 105 -11.34 24.86 -3.72
CA ALA A 105 -10.59 24.80 -2.47
C ALA A 105 -10.49 26.18 -1.80
N LYS A 106 -10.22 27.24 -2.57
CA LYS A 106 -10.22 28.63 -2.08
C LYS A 106 -11.60 29.04 -1.54
N TYR A 107 -12.67 28.66 -2.26
CA TYR A 107 -14.04 28.99 -1.83
C TYR A 107 -14.41 28.28 -0.53
N LEU A 108 -14.18 26.98 -0.47
CA LEU A 108 -14.46 26.20 0.74
C LEU A 108 -13.67 26.72 1.95
N GLY A 109 -12.38 26.99 1.79
CA GLY A 109 -11.53 27.50 2.86
C GLY A 109 -11.97 28.89 3.34
N SER A 110 -12.32 29.81 2.41
CA SER A 110 -12.91 31.12 2.74
C SER A 110 -14.23 30.97 3.51
N GLY A 111 -15.10 30.03 3.09
CA GLY A 111 -16.34 29.73 3.78
C GLY A 111 -16.13 29.16 5.18
N LEU A 112 -15.10 28.35 5.40
CA LEU A 112 -14.70 27.85 6.72
C LEU A 112 -14.26 29.00 7.64
N LEU A 113 -13.43 29.93 7.13
CA LEU A 113 -13.01 31.13 7.89
C LEU A 113 -14.18 31.99 8.28
N HIS A 114 -15.11 32.24 7.34
CA HIS A 114 -16.34 33.03 7.60
C HIS A 114 -17.19 32.41 8.72
N ARG A 115 -17.09 31.11 8.93
CA ARG A 115 -17.79 30.36 9.98
C ARG A 115 -16.98 30.19 11.26
N GLY A 116 -15.90 30.93 11.43
CA GLY A 116 -15.12 31.00 12.66
C GLY A 116 -13.92 30.06 12.74
N CYS A 117 -13.61 29.26 11.70
CA CYS A 117 -12.34 28.54 11.63
C CYS A 117 -11.19 29.55 11.52
N LYS A 118 -10.05 29.23 12.16
CA LYS A 118 -8.88 30.11 12.18
C LYS A 118 -7.83 29.63 11.15
N PRO A 119 -7.14 30.55 10.42
CA PRO A 119 -6.10 30.20 9.48
C PRO A 119 -4.78 29.86 10.20
N THR A 120 -4.77 28.81 10.99
CA THR A 120 -3.61 28.39 11.78
C THR A 120 -3.42 26.88 11.70
N PRO A 121 -2.19 26.36 11.86
CA PRO A 121 -1.92 24.91 11.88
C PRO A 121 -2.63 24.16 13.02
N ASP A 122 -3.05 24.87 14.06
CA ASP A 122 -3.77 24.31 15.22
C ASP A 122 -5.29 24.23 15.00
N GLN A 123 -5.78 24.71 13.85
CA GLN A 123 -7.17 24.53 13.43
C GLN A 123 -7.30 23.18 12.72
N TYR A 124 -7.93 22.23 13.37
CA TYR A 124 -8.12 20.87 12.85
C TYR A 124 -9.50 20.72 12.21
N ILE A 125 -9.52 20.29 10.95
CA ILE A 125 -10.75 20.01 10.19
C ILE A 125 -10.81 18.49 9.95
N GLY A 126 -11.85 17.82 10.47
CA GLY A 126 -12.08 16.41 10.25
C GLY A 126 -12.61 16.14 8.84
N VAL A 127 -12.10 15.15 8.15
CA VAL A 127 -12.65 14.68 6.87
C VAL A 127 -13.02 13.21 6.97
N PHE A 128 -14.33 12.93 6.98
CA PHE A 128 -14.93 11.61 7.13
C PHE A 128 -15.59 11.17 5.83
N SER A 129 -14.79 10.77 4.86
CA SER A 129 -15.25 10.52 3.50
C SER A 129 -14.46 9.40 2.83
N GLN A 130 -15.11 8.66 1.93
CA GLN A 130 -14.44 7.83 0.95
C GLN A 130 -13.65 8.68 -0.04
N ASN A 131 -12.77 8.04 -0.83
CA ASN A 131 -11.98 8.72 -1.86
C ASN A 131 -12.90 9.33 -2.92
N ARG A 132 -12.85 10.65 -3.06
CA ARG A 132 -13.64 11.43 -4.03
C ARG A 132 -13.02 12.82 -4.23
N PRO A 133 -13.36 13.54 -5.32
CA PRO A 133 -12.82 14.89 -5.58
C PRO A 133 -12.99 15.87 -4.41
N GLU A 134 -14.13 15.85 -3.74
CA GLU A 134 -14.42 16.76 -2.63
C GLU A 134 -13.53 16.52 -1.41
N TRP A 135 -12.98 15.31 -1.23
CA TRP A 135 -11.98 15.01 -0.20
C TRP A 135 -10.72 15.86 -0.45
N ILE A 136 -10.20 15.82 -1.70
CA ILE A 136 -9.02 16.59 -2.09
C ILE A 136 -9.29 18.10 -2.07
N ILE A 137 -10.48 18.53 -2.50
CA ILE A 137 -10.88 19.94 -2.41
C ILE A 137 -10.87 20.41 -0.95
N SER A 138 -11.37 19.61 -0.02
CA SER A 138 -11.35 19.91 1.42
C SER A 138 -9.91 19.96 1.97
N GLU A 139 -9.05 19.04 1.55
CA GLU A 139 -7.63 19.04 1.92
C GLU A 139 -6.91 20.29 1.39
N GLN A 140 -7.10 20.62 0.12
CA GLN A 140 -6.50 21.81 -0.50
C GLN A 140 -7.06 23.09 0.10
N ALA A 141 -8.32 23.11 0.53
CA ALA A 141 -8.91 24.23 1.27
C ALA A 141 -8.17 24.45 2.60
N CYS A 142 -7.90 23.38 3.35
CA CYS A 142 -7.12 23.47 4.58
C CYS A 142 -5.70 23.99 4.30
N TYR A 143 -5.01 23.46 3.29
CA TYR A 143 -3.66 23.91 2.93
C TYR A 143 -3.61 25.36 2.46
N THR A 144 -4.62 25.83 1.70
CA THR A 144 -4.71 27.20 1.22
C THR A 144 -4.77 28.22 2.37
N TYR A 145 -5.38 27.85 3.49
CA TYR A 145 -5.57 28.74 4.64
C TYR A 145 -4.81 28.27 5.90
N SER A 146 -3.75 27.47 5.73
CA SER A 146 -2.86 27.02 6.82
C SER A 146 -3.56 26.26 7.94
N MET A 147 -4.68 25.59 7.65
CA MET A 147 -5.36 24.70 8.58
C MET A 147 -4.86 23.26 8.43
N SER A 148 -5.03 22.43 9.45
CA SER A 148 -4.65 21.03 9.45
C SER A 148 -5.83 20.13 9.16
N VAL A 149 -5.74 19.31 8.11
CA VAL A 149 -6.73 18.26 7.81
C VAL A 149 -6.49 17.02 8.65
N VAL A 150 -7.55 16.48 9.26
CA VAL A 150 -7.52 15.26 10.06
C VAL A 150 -8.40 14.20 9.39
N PRO A 151 -7.82 13.19 8.75
CA PRO A 151 -8.57 12.11 8.15
C PRO A 151 -9.26 11.26 9.22
N LEU A 152 -10.58 11.08 9.10
CA LEU A 152 -11.37 10.13 9.88
C LEU A 152 -11.61 8.90 9.02
N TYR A 153 -11.05 7.77 9.43
CA TYR A 153 -11.18 6.52 8.66
C TYR A 153 -12.55 5.90 8.81
N ASP A 154 -13.16 5.50 7.70
CA ASP A 154 -14.42 4.76 7.68
C ASP A 154 -14.38 3.43 8.47
N THR A 155 -13.19 2.87 8.61
CA THR A 155 -12.95 1.50 9.06
C THR A 155 -12.33 1.38 10.45
N LEU A 156 -12.13 2.52 11.17
CA LEU A 156 -11.55 2.50 12.52
C LEU A 156 -12.55 2.17 13.63
N GLY A 157 -13.85 2.16 13.34
CA GLY A 157 -14.90 2.01 14.34
C GLY A 157 -15.22 3.30 15.11
N LEU A 158 -16.33 3.29 15.84
CA LEU A 158 -16.89 4.47 16.51
C LEU A 158 -15.98 5.03 17.60
N GLU A 159 -15.37 4.17 18.40
CA GLU A 159 -14.52 4.58 19.53
C GLU A 159 -13.29 5.36 19.04
N ALA A 160 -12.69 4.95 17.92
CA ALA A 160 -11.56 5.64 17.35
C ALA A 160 -11.93 7.03 16.79
N ILE A 161 -13.12 7.17 16.17
CA ILE A 161 -13.62 8.45 15.68
C ILE A 161 -13.84 9.41 16.84
N VAL A 162 -14.49 8.95 17.92
CA VAL A 162 -14.68 9.73 19.16
C VAL A 162 -13.34 10.15 19.75
N TYR A 163 -12.40 9.22 19.84
CA TYR A 163 -11.05 9.51 20.36
C TYR A 163 -10.33 10.60 19.52
N ILE A 164 -10.36 10.48 18.18
CA ILE A 164 -9.68 11.43 17.29
C ILE A 164 -10.32 12.82 17.39
N ILE A 165 -11.66 12.90 17.36
CA ILE A 165 -12.37 14.18 17.48
C ILE A 165 -12.01 14.89 18.78
N ASN A 166 -12.01 14.18 19.90
CA ASN A 166 -11.69 14.77 21.20
C ASN A 166 -10.20 15.08 21.36
N LYS A 167 -9.30 14.19 20.91
CA LYS A 167 -7.84 14.38 21.02
C LYS A 167 -7.36 15.58 20.20
N ALA A 168 -7.89 15.75 18.99
CA ALA A 168 -7.56 16.86 18.10
C ALA A 168 -8.48 18.09 18.29
N GLU A 169 -9.47 18.01 19.19
CA GLU A 169 -10.44 19.11 19.41
C GLU A 169 -11.11 19.58 18.11
N ILE A 170 -11.57 18.63 17.29
CA ILE A 170 -12.16 18.91 15.99
C ILE A 170 -13.52 19.58 16.18
N SER A 171 -13.61 20.85 15.81
CA SER A 171 -14.86 21.60 15.86
C SER A 171 -15.72 21.45 14.60
N THR A 172 -15.09 21.14 13.46
CA THR A 172 -15.75 21.01 12.15
C THR A 172 -15.37 19.71 11.48
N ALA A 173 -16.36 18.91 11.05
CA ALA A 173 -16.18 17.68 10.30
C ALA A 173 -16.89 17.77 8.94
N ILE A 174 -16.20 17.35 7.86
CA ILE A 174 -16.73 17.27 6.50
C ILE A 174 -16.99 15.81 6.17
N CYS A 175 -18.25 15.46 5.86
CA CYS A 175 -18.70 14.08 5.61
C CYS A 175 -19.17 13.91 4.16
N ASP A 176 -19.02 12.71 3.60
CA ASP A 176 -19.55 12.42 2.26
C ASP A 176 -21.06 12.13 2.28
N LYS A 177 -21.57 11.38 3.24
CA LYS A 177 -22.94 10.83 3.24
C LYS A 177 -23.74 11.17 4.50
N PRO A 178 -25.09 11.29 4.40
CA PRO A 178 -25.96 11.50 5.57
C PRO A 178 -25.81 10.44 6.65
N SER A 179 -25.52 9.19 6.31
CA SER A 179 -25.29 8.11 7.29
C SER A 179 -24.11 8.39 8.21
N LYS A 180 -23.02 8.98 7.70
CA LYS A 180 -21.87 9.39 8.51
C LYS A 180 -22.16 10.60 9.39
N ALA A 181 -22.91 11.55 8.89
CA ALA A 181 -23.38 12.68 9.70
C ALA A 181 -24.27 12.20 10.85
N ASN A 182 -25.20 11.27 10.59
CA ASN A 182 -26.02 10.66 11.63
C ASN A 182 -25.18 9.99 12.71
N LEU A 183 -24.14 9.24 12.32
CA LEU A 183 -23.21 8.60 13.23
C LEU A 183 -22.46 9.62 14.12
N LEU A 184 -22.06 10.76 13.57
CA LEU A 184 -21.45 11.84 14.35
C LEU A 184 -22.47 12.48 15.30
N LEU A 185 -23.71 12.71 14.86
CA LEU A 185 -24.79 13.25 15.69
C LEU A 185 -25.17 12.28 16.81
N ASP A 186 -25.17 10.95 16.57
CA ASP A 186 -25.36 9.93 17.63
C ASP A 186 -24.34 10.08 18.77
N ASN A 187 -23.10 10.42 18.44
CA ASN A 187 -22.05 10.66 19.42
C ASN A 187 -22.23 12.02 20.13
N CYS A 188 -22.70 13.06 19.42
CA CYS A 188 -23.03 14.35 20.02
C CYS A 188 -24.21 14.23 21.00
N GLU A 189 -25.28 13.52 20.65
CA GLU A 189 -26.44 13.25 21.52
C GLU A 189 -26.04 12.52 22.81
N LYS A 190 -25.07 11.61 22.74
CA LYS A 190 -24.50 10.91 23.89
C LYS A 190 -23.47 11.74 24.67
N GLY A 191 -23.17 12.97 24.24
CA GLY A 191 -22.15 13.83 24.85
C GLY A 191 -20.70 13.32 24.69
N LEU A 192 -20.46 12.42 23.73
CA LEU A 192 -19.15 11.77 23.54
C LEU A 192 -18.16 12.62 22.72
N THR A 193 -18.66 13.61 21.95
CA THR A 193 -17.84 14.47 21.09
C THR A 193 -18.13 15.96 21.33
N PRO A 194 -17.89 16.49 22.55
CA PRO A 194 -18.20 17.86 22.92
C PRO A 194 -17.51 18.95 22.05
N PRO A 195 -16.32 18.74 21.43
CA PRO A 195 -15.72 19.76 20.57
C PRO A 195 -16.44 19.97 19.23
N LEU A 196 -17.25 19.00 18.75
CA LEU A 196 -17.84 19.04 17.42
C LEU A 196 -19.07 19.96 17.38
N HIS A 197 -18.99 21.04 16.60
CA HIS A 197 -20.04 22.06 16.46
C HIS A 197 -20.58 22.23 15.04
N THR A 198 -19.86 21.75 14.03
CA THR A 198 -20.24 21.88 12.62
C THR A 198 -20.01 20.59 11.85
N ILE A 199 -21.02 20.16 11.10
CA ILE A 199 -20.94 19.06 10.16
C ILE A 199 -21.28 19.58 8.77
N ILE A 200 -20.39 19.37 7.79
CA ILE A 200 -20.57 19.78 6.40
C ILE A 200 -20.71 18.53 5.54
N LEU A 201 -21.79 18.44 4.75
CA LEU A 201 -22.05 17.29 3.88
C LEU A 201 -21.73 17.57 2.41
N MET A 202 -21.06 16.60 1.79
CA MET A 202 -20.76 16.60 0.36
C MET A 202 -21.97 16.18 -0.49
N ASP A 203 -22.70 15.16 -0.04
CA ASP A 203 -23.91 14.66 -0.70
C ASP A 203 -25.17 15.42 -0.22
N PRO A 204 -26.24 15.48 -1.05
CA PRO A 204 -27.52 16.04 -0.63
C PRO A 204 -28.11 15.32 0.58
N PHE A 205 -28.81 16.07 1.42
CA PHE A 205 -29.50 15.56 2.60
C PHE A 205 -30.83 16.30 2.81
N ASP A 206 -31.67 15.77 3.69
CA ASP A 206 -33.00 16.28 3.99
C ASP A 206 -33.02 17.27 5.18
N ASP A 207 -34.14 17.97 5.38
CA ASP A 207 -34.30 18.91 6.49
C ASP A 207 -34.33 18.21 7.85
N ALA A 208 -34.71 16.92 7.91
CA ALA A 208 -34.73 16.16 9.15
C ALA A 208 -33.32 16.05 9.76
N LEU A 209 -32.28 15.95 8.94
CA LEU A 209 -30.90 15.94 9.41
C LEU A 209 -30.48 17.31 9.97
N LYS A 210 -30.93 18.43 9.36
CA LYS A 210 -30.71 19.79 9.91
C LYS A 210 -31.40 19.97 11.26
N GLU A 211 -32.65 19.57 11.37
CA GLU A 211 -33.43 19.64 12.63
C GLU A 211 -32.75 18.80 13.73
N ARG A 212 -32.23 17.63 13.38
CA ARG A 212 -31.47 16.81 14.31
C ARG A 212 -30.19 17.50 14.78
N GLY A 213 -29.45 18.14 13.85
CA GLY A 213 -28.28 18.96 14.17
C GLY A 213 -28.61 20.05 15.18
N ILE A 214 -29.68 20.79 14.97
CA ILE A 214 -30.14 21.87 15.89
C ILE A 214 -30.40 21.31 17.30
N LYS A 215 -31.04 20.13 17.42
CA LYS A 215 -31.25 19.48 18.71
C LYS A 215 -29.94 19.11 19.43
N CYS A 216 -28.91 18.75 18.67
CA CYS A 216 -27.57 18.44 19.18
C CYS A 216 -26.69 19.68 19.39
N LYS A 217 -27.16 20.89 19.04
CA LYS A 217 -26.37 22.14 18.98
C LYS A 217 -25.20 22.04 18.01
N VAL A 218 -25.40 21.37 16.88
CA VAL A 218 -24.44 21.17 15.80
C VAL A 218 -25.03 21.74 14.50
N ASP A 219 -24.32 22.63 13.85
CA ASP A 219 -24.70 23.16 12.54
C ASP A 219 -24.49 22.10 11.47
N VAL A 220 -25.55 21.76 10.72
CA VAL A 220 -25.49 20.82 9.59
C VAL A 220 -25.69 21.57 8.29
N LEU A 221 -24.65 21.61 7.44
CA LEU A 221 -24.54 22.43 6.25
C LEU A 221 -24.22 21.60 5.03
N SER A 222 -24.62 22.04 3.83
CA SER A 222 -24.11 21.46 2.60
C SER A 222 -22.76 22.09 2.21
N LEU A 223 -21.90 21.31 1.54
CA LEU A 223 -20.62 21.81 1.04
C LEU A 223 -20.83 23.03 0.10
N LYS A 224 -21.91 23.04 -0.69
CA LYS A 224 -22.27 24.13 -1.59
C LYS A 224 -22.66 25.43 -0.86
N GLU A 225 -23.22 25.34 0.34
CA GLU A 225 -23.56 26.50 1.17
C GLU A 225 -22.31 27.15 1.78
N VAL A 226 -21.20 26.44 1.82
CA VAL A 226 -19.93 26.89 2.41
C VAL A 226 -18.96 27.44 1.37
N GLU A 227 -19.13 27.16 0.07
CA GLU A 227 -18.29 27.63 -1.04
C GLU A 227 -18.77 28.96 -1.66
N PRO A 228 -18.33 30.20 -1.28
CA PRO A 228 -18.59 31.43 -2.00
C PRO A 228 -17.50 31.77 -3.04
N PRO A 229 -17.69 32.70 -4.04
CA PRO A 229 -16.79 32.84 -5.19
C PRO A 229 -15.60 33.79 -5.05
N LYS A 230 -14.45 33.33 -5.49
CA LYS A 230 -13.13 33.84 -5.97
C LYS A 230 -12.16 34.65 -5.10
N PRO A 231 -10.86 34.36 -5.12
CA PRO A 231 -9.77 35.08 -5.82
C PRO A 231 -8.54 34.25 -6.28
N GLU A 232 -7.47 34.89 -6.84
CA GLU A 232 -6.44 34.37 -7.78
C GLU A 232 -5.06 34.01 -7.23
N ASP A 233 -4.34 33.27 -7.99
CA ASP A 233 -3.11 32.53 -8.29
C ASP A 233 -1.77 32.72 -7.57
N VAL A 234 -0.91 31.66 -7.53
CA VAL A 234 0.52 31.53 -7.91
C VAL A 234 1.07 30.09 -7.80
N CYS A 235 2.15 29.79 -8.54
CA CYS A 235 2.73 28.53 -9.01
C CYS A 235 3.88 27.87 -8.23
N VAL A 236 4.26 26.60 -8.46
CA VAL A 236 5.34 25.98 -9.27
C VAL A 236 5.88 24.60 -8.80
N ASN A 237 6.41 23.83 -9.62
CA ASN A 237 7.05 22.57 -10.09
C ASN A 237 7.96 21.75 -9.15
N ALA A 238 8.09 20.47 -9.21
CA ALA A 238 8.40 19.29 -9.97
C ALA A 238 8.73 17.99 -9.18
N PHE A 239 8.17 16.85 -9.46
CA PHE A 239 8.63 15.47 -9.26
C PHE A 239 8.29 14.67 -10.52
N GLN A 240 8.96 13.58 -10.85
CA GLN A 240 8.93 12.97 -12.18
C GLN A 240 7.81 11.96 -12.57
N PRO A 241 6.58 12.00 -12.13
CA PRO A 241 5.48 11.69 -13.02
C PRO A 241 5.45 12.70 -14.17
N ARG A 242 4.88 12.31 -15.28
CA ARG A 242 4.70 13.18 -16.46
C ARG A 242 3.31 13.81 -16.39
N THR A 243 3.09 14.93 -17.05
CA THR A 243 1.76 15.56 -17.13
C THR A 243 0.70 14.66 -17.79
N ASP A 244 1.11 13.68 -18.61
CA ASP A 244 0.25 12.70 -19.25
C ASP A 244 0.00 11.43 -18.41
N ASP A 245 0.64 11.32 -17.24
CA ASP A 245 0.40 10.20 -16.32
C ASP A 245 -0.97 10.27 -15.66
N ILE A 246 -1.49 9.09 -15.37
CA ILE A 246 -2.76 8.89 -14.68
C ILE A 246 -2.55 7.84 -13.59
N THR A 247 -2.96 8.15 -12.37
CA THR A 247 -3.04 7.18 -11.27
C THR A 247 -4.47 6.90 -10.87
N ILE A 248 -4.74 5.71 -10.35
CA ILE A 248 -6.04 5.37 -9.76
C ILE A 248 -5.98 5.51 -8.25
N SER A 249 -6.92 6.24 -7.67
CA SER A 249 -7.08 6.41 -6.23
C SER A 249 -8.13 5.44 -5.70
N TYR A 250 -7.68 4.39 -5.03
CA TYR A 250 -8.53 3.38 -4.38
C TYR A 250 -8.02 2.99 -2.99
N LEU A 251 -6.74 3.21 -2.71
CA LEU A 251 -6.21 3.07 -1.35
C LEU A 251 -6.76 4.21 -0.49
N PRO A 252 -7.01 3.99 0.82
CA PRO A 252 -7.59 5.02 1.67
C PRO A 252 -6.78 6.31 1.66
N LEU A 253 -7.41 7.44 1.33
CA LEU A 253 -6.80 8.78 1.36
C LEU A 253 -6.33 9.20 2.76
N ALA A 254 -6.87 8.57 3.79
CA ALA A 254 -6.37 8.73 5.15
C ALA A 254 -5.00 8.06 5.38
N HIS A 255 -4.56 7.14 4.50
CA HIS A 255 -3.29 6.42 4.62
C HIS A 255 -2.15 7.16 3.91
N MET A 256 -0.99 7.29 4.58
CA MET A 256 0.16 8.06 4.08
C MET A 256 0.67 7.57 2.72
N PHE A 257 0.59 6.27 2.42
CA PHE A 257 1.01 5.74 1.11
C PHE A 257 0.23 6.39 -0.04
N GLU A 258 -1.11 6.45 0.04
CA GLU A 258 -1.94 7.10 -0.98
C GLU A 258 -1.65 8.60 -1.06
N ARG A 259 -1.48 9.28 0.08
CA ARG A 259 -1.21 10.72 0.14
C ARG A 259 0.11 11.10 -0.51
N VAL A 260 1.18 10.33 -0.24
CA VAL A 260 2.51 10.56 -0.86
C VAL A 260 2.47 10.38 -2.37
N VAL A 261 1.81 9.31 -2.85
CA VAL A 261 1.66 9.08 -4.28
C VAL A 261 0.87 10.22 -4.94
N GLN A 262 -0.24 10.64 -4.34
CA GLN A 262 -1.04 11.75 -4.88
C GLN A 262 -0.30 13.09 -4.86
N ALA A 263 0.41 13.41 -3.77
CA ALA A 263 1.23 14.63 -3.69
C ALA A 263 2.29 14.66 -4.81
N ALA A 264 2.93 13.53 -5.09
CA ALA A 264 3.87 13.40 -6.20
C ALA A 264 3.18 13.60 -7.56
N VAL A 265 2.01 12.99 -7.76
CA VAL A 265 1.21 13.10 -9.00
C VAL A 265 0.75 14.55 -9.21
N TYR A 266 0.21 15.20 -8.19
CA TYR A 266 -0.24 16.60 -8.29
C TYR A 266 0.92 17.56 -8.58
N SER A 267 2.06 17.41 -7.92
CA SER A 267 3.22 18.29 -8.13
C SER A 267 3.75 18.27 -9.56
N CYS A 268 3.40 17.27 -10.36
CA CYS A 268 3.82 17.13 -11.76
C CYS A 268 2.75 17.51 -12.77
N GLY A 269 1.58 17.90 -12.33
CA GLY A 269 0.45 18.17 -13.20
C GLY A 269 -0.19 16.92 -13.80
N ALA A 270 0.06 15.74 -13.20
CA ALA A 270 -0.56 14.48 -13.60
C ALA A 270 -1.98 14.33 -13.03
N ARG A 271 -2.67 13.24 -13.39
CA ARG A 271 -4.11 13.08 -13.14
C ARG A 271 -4.39 11.98 -12.12
N VAL A 272 -5.41 12.19 -11.31
CA VAL A 272 -5.91 11.19 -10.36
C VAL A 272 -7.35 10.84 -10.70
N GLY A 273 -7.62 9.57 -11.02
CA GLY A 273 -8.97 9.04 -11.23
C GLY A 273 -9.42 8.26 -9.99
N PHE A 274 -10.59 8.58 -9.46
CA PHE A 274 -11.15 7.88 -8.32
C PHE A 274 -11.92 6.64 -8.77
N PHE A 275 -11.76 5.53 -8.02
CA PHE A 275 -12.58 4.34 -8.20
C PHE A 275 -14.03 4.58 -7.74
N GLN A 276 -14.95 3.70 -8.12
CA GLN A 276 -16.38 3.85 -7.82
C GLN A 276 -16.76 3.56 -6.35
N GLY A 277 -15.78 3.35 -5.46
CA GLY A 277 -16.00 3.04 -4.03
C GLY A 277 -16.27 1.55 -3.74
N ASN A 278 -16.29 0.70 -4.76
CA ASN A 278 -16.39 -0.75 -4.61
C ASN A 278 -15.14 -1.45 -5.17
N ILE A 279 -14.38 -2.09 -4.30
CA ILE A 279 -13.14 -2.78 -4.66
C ILE A 279 -13.34 -3.93 -5.66
N GLN A 280 -14.54 -4.54 -5.71
CA GLN A 280 -14.87 -5.58 -6.68
C GLN A 280 -14.93 -5.03 -8.11
N LEU A 281 -15.21 -3.73 -8.26
CA LEU A 281 -15.27 -3.02 -9.54
C LEU A 281 -13.93 -2.39 -9.94
N LEU A 282 -12.89 -2.50 -9.12
CA LEU A 282 -11.59 -1.87 -9.36
C LEU A 282 -11.01 -2.21 -10.74
N MET A 283 -11.10 -3.48 -11.16
CA MET A 283 -10.59 -3.90 -12.48
C MET A 283 -11.39 -3.30 -13.65
N ASP A 284 -12.67 -2.99 -13.44
CA ASP A 284 -13.48 -2.27 -14.41
C ASP A 284 -13.08 -0.79 -14.47
N ASP A 285 -12.83 -0.17 -13.31
CA ASP A 285 -12.26 1.17 -13.24
C ASP A 285 -10.89 1.27 -13.93
N MET A 286 -10.02 0.29 -13.70
CA MET A 286 -8.69 0.22 -14.34
C MET A 286 -8.79 0.18 -15.88
N LYS A 287 -9.73 -0.60 -16.42
CA LYS A 287 -9.94 -0.67 -17.88
C LYS A 287 -10.42 0.64 -18.48
N HIS A 288 -11.28 1.39 -17.79
CA HIS A 288 -11.83 2.65 -18.27
C HIS A 288 -10.86 3.82 -18.07
N LEU A 289 -10.14 3.84 -16.93
CA LEU A 289 -9.19 4.89 -16.61
C LEU A 289 -7.89 4.76 -17.39
N GLN A 290 -7.45 3.52 -17.65
CA GLN A 290 -6.16 3.19 -18.26
C GLN A 290 -4.98 3.87 -17.54
N PRO A 291 -4.79 3.62 -16.23
CA PRO A 291 -3.75 4.30 -15.48
C PRO A 291 -2.35 3.92 -15.98
N THR A 292 -1.41 4.84 -15.82
CA THR A 292 0.01 4.63 -16.14
C THR A 292 0.84 4.36 -14.88
N ILE A 293 0.35 4.86 -13.72
CA ILE A 293 0.93 4.62 -12.39
C ILE A 293 -0.12 3.90 -11.55
N PHE A 294 0.28 2.80 -10.90
CA PHE A 294 -0.61 2.00 -10.07
C PHE A 294 0.02 1.74 -8.69
N PRO A 295 -0.36 2.53 -7.65
CA PRO A 295 -0.03 2.18 -6.27
C PRO A 295 -0.81 0.93 -5.87
N VAL A 296 -0.14 -0.05 -5.29
CA VAL A 296 -0.77 -1.36 -5.04
C VAL A 296 -0.21 -2.03 -3.78
N VAL A 297 -1.07 -2.70 -3.04
CA VAL A 297 -0.66 -3.49 -1.88
C VAL A 297 -0.37 -4.94 -2.29
N PRO A 298 0.56 -5.64 -1.61
CA PRO A 298 0.98 -7.00 -1.96
C PRO A 298 -0.15 -8.01 -2.11
N ARG A 299 -1.20 -7.92 -1.29
CA ARG A 299 -2.36 -8.82 -1.37
C ARG A 299 -3.06 -8.79 -2.73
N LEU A 300 -3.20 -7.62 -3.34
CA LEU A 300 -3.78 -7.51 -4.69
C LEU A 300 -2.84 -8.09 -5.74
N LEU A 301 -1.54 -7.92 -5.57
CA LEU A 301 -0.52 -8.50 -6.44
C LEU A 301 -0.51 -10.04 -6.38
N ASN A 302 -0.66 -10.61 -5.19
CA ASN A 302 -0.80 -12.06 -5.03
C ASN A 302 -2.05 -12.59 -5.76
N ARG A 303 -3.20 -11.91 -5.65
CA ARG A 303 -4.42 -12.28 -6.40
C ARG A 303 -4.22 -12.23 -7.92
N ILE A 304 -3.47 -11.26 -8.44
CA ILE A 304 -3.13 -11.19 -9.87
C ILE A 304 -2.23 -12.38 -10.24
N TYR A 305 -1.23 -12.69 -9.42
CA TYR A 305 -0.37 -13.86 -9.60
C TYR A 305 -1.18 -15.15 -9.69
N ASP A 306 -2.05 -15.42 -8.72
CA ASP A 306 -2.87 -16.63 -8.64
C ASP A 306 -3.82 -16.74 -9.84
N LYS A 307 -4.48 -15.64 -10.21
CA LYS A 307 -5.38 -15.60 -11.36
C LYS A 307 -4.67 -15.91 -12.69
N VAL A 308 -3.44 -15.47 -12.86
CA VAL A 308 -2.64 -15.79 -14.05
C VAL A 308 -2.20 -17.26 -14.02
N GLN A 309 -1.71 -17.76 -12.90
CA GLN A 309 -1.25 -19.16 -12.75
C GLN A 309 -2.39 -20.16 -12.96
N ASN A 310 -3.58 -19.86 -12.42
CA ASN A 310 -4.75 -20.74 -12.49
C ASN A 310 -5.59 -20.53 -13.77
N GLY A 311 -5.27 -19.52 -14.58
CA GLY A 311 -6.02 -19.19 -15.79
C GLY A 311 -5.86 -20.18 -16.96
N ALA A 312 -4.81 -21.00 -16.96
CA ALA A 312 -4.50 -21.96 -18.03
C ALA A 312 -5.02 -23.36 -17.67
N LYS A 313 -6.30 -23.63 -17.94
CA LYS A 313 -6.98 -24.90 -17.57
C LYS A 313 -6.58 -26.14 -18.40
N SER A 314 -5.97 -26.00 -19.58
CA SER A 314 -5.54 -27.16 -20.38
C SER A 314 -4.02 -27.36 -20.30
N PRO A 315 -3.52 -28.64 -20.36
CA PRO A 315 -2.08 -28.91 -20.28
C PRO A 315 -1.25 -28.16 -21.32
N LEU A 316 -1.76 -28.03 -22.55
CA LEU A 316 -1.08 -27.30 -23.61
C LEU A 316 -0.97 -25.80 -23.32
N LYS A 317 -2.08 -25.17 -22.83
CA LYS A 317 -2.08 -23.76 -22.44
C LYS A 317 -1.16 -23.53 -21.24
N LYS A 318 -1.14 -24.46 -20.28
CA LYS A 318 -0.27 -24.39 -19.11
C LYS A 318 1.20 -24.47 -19.54
N GLY A 319 1.57 -25.42 -20.41
CA GLY A 319 2.93 -25.54 -20.92
C GLY A 319 3.40 -24.28 -21.68
N LEU A 320 2.52 -23.70 -22.52
CA LEU A 320 2.82 -22.44 -23.21
C LEU A 320 2.99 -21.26 -22.25
N LEU A 321 2.12 -21.15 -21.23
CA LEU A 321 2.22 -20.14 -20.19
C LEU A 321 3.53 -20.26 -19.41
N ASP A 322 3.86 -21.46 -18.94
CA ASP A 322 5.07 -21.73 -18.17
C ASP A 322 6.34 -21.41 -18.98
N PHE A 323 6.35 -21.78 -20.27
CA PHE A 323 7.46 -21.46 -21.17
C PHE A 323 7.59 -19.93 -21.38
N ALA A 324 6.49 -19.23 -21.64
CA ALA A 324 6.48 -17.78 -21.80
C ALA A 324 6.95 -17.06 -20.53
N ILE A 325 6.50 -17.52 -19.36
CA ILE A 325 6.95 -17.00 -18.05
C ILE A 325 8.46 -17.22 -17.88
N ALA A 326 8.97 -18.43 -18.17
CA ALA A 326 10.40 -18.73 -18.04
C ALA A 326 11.26 -17.83 -18.93
N ARG A 327 10.84 -17.58 -20.19
CA ARG A 327 11.52 -16.70 -21.12
C ARG A 327 11.53 -15.25 -20.64
N LYS A 328 10.39 -14.74 -20.16
CA LYS A 328 10.27 -13.37 -19.64
C LYS A 328 10.99 -13.17 -18.31
N LYS A 329 11.02 -14.20 -17.43
CA LYS A 329 11.83 -14.17 -16.21
C LYS A 329 13.33 -14.09 -16.53
N ALA A 330 13.81 -14.79 -17.54
CA ALA A 330 15.20 -14.65 -18.00
C ALA A 330 15.50 -13.21 -18.45
N GLU A 331 14.60 -12.56 -19.22
CA GLU A 331 14.75 -11.13 -19.58
C GLU A 331 14.83 -10.24 -18.32
N VAL A 332 14.00 -10.47 -17.30
CA VAL A 332 14.02 -9.70 -16.04
C VAL A 332 15.35 -9.88 -15.30
N LEU A 333 15.88 -11.11 -15.24
CA LEU A 333 17.21 -11.38 -14.63
C LEU A 333 18.35 -10.67 -15.37
N ASP A 334 18.22 -10.48 -16.69
CA ASP A 334 19.13 -9.70 -17.51
C ASP A 334 18.88 -8.19 -17.43
N GLY A 335 18.02 -7.71 -16.52
CA GLY A 335 17.68 -6.30 -16.33
C GLY A 335 16.71 -5.73 -17.37
N ILE A 336 16.03 -6.59 -18.14
CA ILE A 336 15.09 -6.18 -19.19
C ILE A 336 13.67 -6.33 -18.69
N VAL A 337 12.95 -5.21 -18.54
CA VAL A 337 11.52 -5.19 -18.22
C VAL A 337 10.78 -4.49 -19.35
N ARG A 338 9.94 -5.22 -20.09
CA ARG A 338 9.21 -4.71 -21.27
C ARG A 338 7.88 -5.43 -21.47
N ASN A 339 6.96 -4.82 -22.22
CA ASN A 339 5.64 -5.36 -22.55
C ASN A 339 5.37 -5.45 -24.07
N ASP A 340 6.42 -5.43 -24.90
CA ASP A 340 6.33 -5.41 -26.35
C ASP A 340 6.88 -6.68 -27.03
N SER A 341 7.31 -7.68 -26.25
CA SER A 341 7.83 -8.93 -26.78
C SER A 341 6.74 -9.78 -27.45
N ILE A 342 7.14 -10.81 -28.18
CA ILE A 342 6.22 -11.76 -28.78
C ILE A 342 5.35 -12.48 -27.71
N TRP A 343 5.91 -12.72 -26.53
CA TRP A 343 5.22 -13.35 -25.40
C TRP A 343 4.16 -12.41 -24.81
N ASP A 344 4.42 -11.11 -24.78
CA ASP A 344 3.43 -10.12 -24.37
C ASP A 344 2.23 -10.13 -25.31
N LYS A 345 2.47 -10.15 -26.61
CA LYS A 345 1.40 -10.15 -27.64
C LYS A 345 0.59 -11.43 -27.65
N LEU A 346 1.23 -12.61 -27.49
CA LEU A 346 0.57 -13.91 -27.62
C LEU A 346 -0.05 -14.40 -26.30
N VAL A 347 0.57 -14.11 -25.15
CA VAL A 347 0.20 -14.72 -23.86
C VAL A 347 -0.27 -13.66 -22.86
N PHE A 348 0.48 -12.57 -22.63
CA PHE A 348 0.26 -11.67 -21.51
C PHE A 348 -0.64 -10.46 -21.83
N ASN A 349 -0.92 -10.18 -23.11
CA ASN A 349 -1.75 -9.03 -23.50
C ASN A 349 -3.10 -8.96 -22.76
N LYS A 350 -3.76 -10.11 -22.54
CA LYS A 350 -5.04 -10.16 -21.81
C LYS A 350 -4.90 -9.72 -20.34
N VAL A 351 -3.80 -10.10 -19.70
CA VAL A 351 -3.51 -9.71 -18.33
C VAL A 351 -3.21 -8.22 -18.25
N GLN A 352 -2.32 -7.74 -19.12
CA GLN A 352 -1.96 -6.32 -19.22
C GLN A 352 -3.18 -5.45 -19.55
N ALA A 353 -4.00 -5.86 -20.51
CA ALA A 353 -5.24 -5.17 -20.89
C ALA A 353 -6.27 -5.14 -19.75
N SER A 354 -6.32 -6.18 -18.90
CA SER A 354 -7.21 -6.17 -17.73
C SER A 354 -6.89 -5.06 -16.73
N MET A 355 -5.65 -4.57 -16.73
CA MET A 355 -5.19 -3.44 -15.92
C MET A 355 -5.18 -2.10 -16.69
N GLY A 356 -5.88 -2.03 -17.83
CA GLY A 356 -5.96 -0.85 -18.68
C GLY A 356 -4.91 -0.78 -19.79
N GLY A 357 -3.93 -1.69 -19.83
CA GLY A 357 -2.93 -1.83 -20.91
C GLY A 357 -1.84 -0.76 -20.96
N ARG A 358 -1.87 0.26 -20.08
CA ARG A 358 -0.95 1.40 -20.08
C ARG A 358 -0.06 1.51 -18.84
N VAL A 359 -0.18 0.59 -17.90
CA VAL A 359 0.60 0.62 -16.65
C VAL A 359 2.08 0.49 -16.98
N ARG A 360 2.87 1.53 -16.69
CA ARG A 360 4.32 1.57 -16.86
C ARG A 360 5.08 1.46 -15.55
N LEU A 361 4.40 1.81 -14.45
CA LEU A 361 4.97 1.86 -13.11
C LEU A 361 3.97 1.33 -12.09
N LEU A 362 4.37 0.33 -11.32
CA LEU A 362 3.72 -0.04 -10.07
C LEU A 362 4.59 0.37 -8.89
N ILE A 363 3.94 0.79 -7.81
CA ILE A 363 4.60 1.03 -6.52
C ILE A 363 3.91 0.14 -5.51
N THR A 364 4.64 -0.78 -4.89
CA THR A 364 4.11 -1.63 -3.82
C THR A 364 4.78 -1.30 -2.50
N ALA A 365 3.98 -1.21 -1.45
CA ALA A 365 4.42 -0.88 -0.12
C ALA A 365 3.43 -1.41 0.93
N ALA A 366 3.67 -1.05 2.18
CA ALA A 366 2.80 -1.31 3.33
C ALA A 366 2.81 -2.75 3.86
N ALA A 367 3.23 -3.75 3.10
CA ALA A 367 3.43 -5.12 3.56
C ALA A 367 4.52 -5.80 2.71
N PRO A 368 5.16 -6.88 3.21
CA PRO A 368 6.12 -7.64 2.42
C PRO A 368 5.48 -8.32 1.20
N ILE A 369 6.27 -8.49 0.14
CA ILE A 369 5.90 -9.26 -1.05
C ILE A 369 6.93 -10.36 -1.30
N SER A 370 6.46 -11.54 -1.72
CA SER A 370 7.37 -12.64 -2.06
C SER A 370 8.24 -12.29 -3.28
N PRO A 371 9.57 -12.56 -3.22
CA PRO A 371 10.47 -12.38 -4.35
C PRO A 371 10.03 -13.10 -5.62
N SER A 372 9.46 -14.30 -5.48
CA SER A 372 8.96 -15.10 -6.61
C SER A 372 7.76 -14.44 -7.30
N VAL A 373 6.85 -13.85 -6.52
CA VAL A 373 5.68 -13.12 -7.01
C VAL A 373 6.11 -11.82 -7.68
N LEU A 374 7.02 -11.08 -7.06
CA LEU A 374 7.52 -9.81 -7.60
C LEU A 374 8.23 -9.99 -8.96
N THR A 375 9.16 -10.97 -9.05
CA THR A 375 9.85 -11.30 -10.29
C THR A 375 8.89 -11.81 -11.38
N PHE A 376 7.91 -12.61 -10.99
CA PHE A 376 6.87 -13.07 -11.91
C PHE A 376 6.04 -11.91 -12.46
N LEU A 377 5.60 -10.99 -11.62
CA LEU A 377 4.78 -9.86 -12.04
C LEU A 377 5.55 -8.88 -12.93
N ARG A 378 6.84 -8.61 -12.64
CA ARG A 378 7.71 -7.85 -13.55
C ARG A 378 7.77 -8.48 -14.94
N ALA A 379 7.86 -9.83 -15.00
CA ALA A 379 7.89 -10.58 -16.24
C ALA A 379 6.56 -10.51 -17.00
N VAL A 380 5.43 -10.73 -16.32
CA VAL A 380 4.10 -10.87 -16.92
C VAL A 380 3.50 -9.51 -17.29
N LEU A 381 3.65 -8.51 -16.43
CA LEU A 381 3.10 -7.17 -16.66
C LEU A 381 4.02 -6.32 -17.52
N GLY A 382 5.32 -6.63 -17.56
CA GLY A 382 6.30 -5.91 -18.36
C GLY A 382 6.46 -4.44 -18.01
N CYS A 383 6.21 -4.08 -16.74
CA CYS A 383 6.35 -2.73 -16.20
C CYS A 383 7.31 -2.69 -15.01
N GLN A 384 7.85 -1.50 -14.70
CA GLN A 384 8.66 -1.33 -13.50
C GLN A 384 7.79 -1.52 -12.25
N ILE A 385 8.28 -2.31 -11.30
CA ILE A 385 7.62 -2.50 -10.01
C ILE A 385 8.61 -2.10 -8.92
N PHE A 386 8.33 -1.00 -8.25
CA PHE A 386 9.11 -0.50 -7.13
C PHE A 386 8.54 -1.01 -5.81
N GLU A 387 9.43 -1.49 -4.96
CA GLU A 387 9.13 -1.84 -3.59
C GLU A 387 9.61 -0.72 -2.69
N ALA A 388 8.74 -0.24 -1.78
CA ALA A 388 9.03 0.84 -0.88
C ALA A 388 8.68 0.46 0.57
N TYR A 389 9.42 1.02 1.52
CA TYR A 389 9.19 0.85 2.95
C TYR A 389 9.14 2.20 3.64
N GLY A 390 8.29 2.27 4.65
CA GLY A 390 8.15 3.38 5.56
C GLY A 390 6.92 3.24 6.45
N GLN A 391 6.69 4.26 7.25
CA GLN A 391 5.57 4.31 8.21
C GLN A 391 5.03 5.72 8.31
N THR A 392 3.91 5.90 9.04
CA THR A 392 3.26 7.21 9.21
C THR A 392 4.20 8.23 9.84
N GLU A 393 5.02 7.81 10.79
CA GLU A 393 5.97 8.61 11.54
C GLU A 393 7.14 9.16 10.70
N CYS A 394 7.37 8.59 9.51
CA CYS A 394 8.30 9.14 8.50
C CYS A 394 7.58 9.61 7.22
N THR A 395 6.33 10.04 7.36
CA THR A 395 5.52 10.62 6.26
C THR A 395 5.41 9.68 5.05
N GLY A 396 5.31 8.36 5.32
CA GLY A 396 4.99 7.31 4.36
C GLY A 396 6.15 6.55 3.76
N GLY A 397 7.27 7.16 3.41
CA GLY A 397 8.38 6.46 2.79
C GLY A 397 9.75 6.86 3.31
N CYS A 398 10.65 5.88 3.50
CA CYS A 398 12.06 6.14 3.84
C CYS A 398 13.04 5.39 2.94
N THR A 399 12.61 4.28 2.31
CA THR A 399 13.40 3.59 1.29
C THR A 399 12.54 3.23 0.08
N ILE A 400 13.17 3.10 -1.09
CA ILE A 400 12.52 2.68 -2.34
C ILE A 400 13.55 2.02 -3.25
N SER A 401 13.14 0.98 -4.00
CA SER A 401 13.98 0.41 -5.06
C SER A 401 14.15 1.38 -6.22
N LEU A 402 15.31 1.35 -6.88
CA LEU A 402 15.68 2.30 -7.92
C LEU A 402 15.24 1.81 -9.32
N PRO A 403 15.07 2.74 -10.29
CA PRO A 403 14.84 2.38 -11.69
C PRO A 403 15.94 1.47 -12.22
N GLY A 404 15.55 0.41 -12.94
CA GLY A 404 16.48 -0.58 -13.48
C GLY A 404 16.88 -1.68 -12.49
N ASP A 405 16.55 -1.56 -11.20
CA ASP A 405 16.74 -2.62 -10.23
C ASP A 405 15.65 -3.68 -10.40
N THR A 406 16.06 -4.85 -10.87
CA THR A 406 15.20 -6.03 -11.06
C THR A 406 15.37 -7.07 -9.97
N THR A 407 16.23 -6.82 -8.99
CA THR A 407 16.40 -7.70 -7.82
C THR A 407 15.17 -7.63 -6.91
N ALA A 408 15.01 -8.60 -6.06
CA ALA A 408 13.88 -8.74 -5.14
C ALA A 408 14.40 -9.07 -3.74
N ASP A 409 13.49 -9.19 -2.76
CA ASP A 409 13.82 -9.50 -1.37
C ASP A 409 14.44 -8.31 -0.61
N HIS A 410 14.15 -7.07 -1.05
CA HIS A 410 14.56 -5.84 -0.37
C HIS A 410 13.60 -4.69 -0.68
N VAL A 411 13.59 -3.70 0.18
CA VAL A 411 12.75 -2.49 0.07
C VAL A 411 13.52 -1.27 -0.47
N GLY A 412 14.64 -1.53 -1.14
CA GLY A 412 15.47 -0.50 -1.79
C GLY A 412 16.45 0.19 -0.85
N ALA A 413 16.99 1.31 -1.32
CA ALA A 413 17.92 2.18 -0.61
C ALA A 413 17.21 3.37 0.05
N PRO A 414 17.83 4.08 1.01
CA PRO A 414 17.28 5.30 1.59
C PRO A 414 16.92 6.32 0.50
N ILE A 415 15.76 6.97 0.63
CA ILE A 415 15.42 8.09 -0.25
C ILE A 415 16.25 9.33 0.11
N PRO A 416 16.45 10.29 -0.81
CA PRO A 416 17.38 11.40 -0.62
C PRO A 416 17.12 12.32 0.58
N CYS A 417 15.91 12.31 1.16
CA CYS A 417 15.58 13.09 2.37
C CYS A 417 15.85 12.33 3.67
N ASN A 418 16.32 11.08 3.62
CA ASN A 418 16.58 10.23 4.77
C ASN A 418 18.01 9.74 4.87
N ILE A 419 18.45 9.53 6.10
CA ILE A 419 19.54 8.63 6.48
C ILE A 419 18.98 7.52 7.35
N VAL A 420 19.53 6.32 7.24
CA VAL A 420 19.07 5.11 7.94
C VAL A 420 20.25 4.43 8.60
N LYS A 421 20.10 4.03 9.86
CA LYS A 421 21.04 3.16 10.58
C LYS A 421 20.34 1.95 11.17
N LEU A 422 21.11 0.93 11.51
CA LEU A 422 20.67 -0.21 12.30
C LEU A 422 21.25 -0.10 13.70
N VAL A 423 20.42 -0.38 14.71
CA VAL A 423 20.81 -0.33 16.13
C VAL A 423 20.65 -1.73 16.72
N ASP A 424 21.57 -2.08 17.62
CA ASP A 424 21.61 -3.38 18.28
C ASP A 424 20.31 -3.67 19.05
N VAL A 425 19.83 -4.91 18.92
CA VAL A 425 18.73 -5.48 19.70
C VAL A 425 19.26 -6.77 20.33
N ALA A 426 20.09 -6.60 21.37
CA ALA A 426 20.85 -7.69 21.97
C ALA A 426 19.95 -8.82 22.51
N GLU A 427 18.78 -8.47 23.05
CA GLU A 427 17.80 -9.44 23.56
C GLU A 427 17.23 -10.36 22.47
N MET A 428 17.33 -9.98 21.20
CA MET A 428 16.90 -10.77 20.03
C MET A 428 18.08 -11.27 19.18
N ASN A 429 19.32 -11.02 19.64
CA ASN A 429 20.55 -11.41 18.95
C ASN A 429 20.72 -10.75 17.56
N TYR A 430 20.23 -9.52 17.40
CA TYR A 430 20.48 -8.68 16.22
C TYR A 430 21.52 -7.61 16.55
N PHE A 431 22.59 -7.54 15.76
CA PHE A 431 23.71 -6.63 15.99
C PHE A 431 24.06 -5.87 14.70
N ALA A 432 24.21 -4.56 14.80
CA ALA A 432 24.62 -3.69 13.71
C ALA A 432 26.01 -4.06 13.14
N SER A 433 26.87 -4.68 13.95
CA SER A 433 28.13 -5.26 13.49
C SER A 433 27.97 -6.37 12.44
N ASN A 434 26.82 -7.06 12.46
CA ASN A 434 26.44 -8.11 11.52
C ASN A 434 25.50 -7.57 10.41
N GLU A 435 25.43 -6.25 10.24
CA GLU A 435 24.51 -5.56 9.33
C GLU A 435 23.01 -5.86 9.63
N GLU A 436 22.67 -6.16 10.90
CA GLU A 436 21.31 -6.46 11.38
C GLU A 436 20.97 -5.63 12.61
N GLY A 437 19.71 -5.21 12.76
CA GLY A 437 19.27 -4.46 13.92
C GLY A 437 17.93 -3.79 13.75
N GLU A 438 17.52 -3.00 14.76
CA GLU A 438 16.37 -2.13 14.66
C GLU A 438 16.66 -0.99 13.67
N ILE A 439 15.73 -0.77 12.74
CA ILE A 439 15.84 0.31 11.76
C ILE A 439 15.56 1.64 12.44
N CYS A 440 16.54 2.55 12.40
CA CYS A 440 16.37 3.93 12.84
C CYS A 440 16.52 4.90 11.68
N ILE A 441 15.62 5.88 11.61
CA ILE A 441 15.51 6.82 10.49
C ILE A 441 15.69 8.25 11.00
N LYS A 442 16.48 9.05 10.28
CA LYS A 442 16.56 10.49 10.49
C LYS A 442 16.42 11.20 9.15
N GLY A 443 15.62 12.25 9.10
CA GLY A 443 15.40 12.99 7.87
C GLY A 443 14.33 14.06 7.99
N THR A 444 14.19 14.85 6.95
CA THR A 444 13.29 16.02 6.93
C THR A 444 11.82 15.65 6.86
N ASN A 445 11.50 14.39 6.56
CA ASN A 445 10.15 13.82 6.53
C ASN A 445 9.77 13.08 7.82
N VAL A 446 10.66 12.98 8.81
CA VAL A 446 10.32 12.42 10.11
C VAL A 446 9.37 13.38 10.83
N PHE A 447 8.33 12.83 11.45
CA PHE A 447 7.30 13.60 12.15
C PHE A 447 7.86 14.36 13.38
N LYS A 448 7.12 15.35 13.87
CA LYS A 448 7.51 16.10 15.08
C LYS A 448 7.15 15.37 16.37
N GLY A 449 6.30 14.36 16.30
CA GLY A 449 5.81 13.59 17.43
C GLY A 449 4.31 13.33 17.38
N TYR A 450 3.82 12.58 18.35
CA TYR A 450 2.40 12.27 18.52
C TYR A 450 1.67 13.44 19.18
N LEU A 451 0.54 13.83 18.61
CA LEU A 451 -0.25 14.97 19.06
C LEU A 451 -0.64 14.84 20.55
N LYS A 452 -0.24 15.83 21.36
CA LYS A 452 -0.52 15.88 22.81
C LYS A 452 -0.11 14.60 23.56
N ASP A 453 0.99 13.95 23.13
CA ASP A 453 1.49 12.71 23.71
C ASP A 453 3.03 12.71 23.75
N PRO A 454 3.63 13.47 24.68
CA PRO A 454 5.07 13.60 24.77
C PRO A 454 5.76 12.30 25.20
N GLU A 455 5.09 11.45 25.98
CA GLU A 455 5.66 10.18 26.45
C GLU A 455 5.90 9.23 25.28
N ARG A 456 4.87 8.96 24.47
CA ARG A 456 5.03 8.14 23.27
C ARG A 456 5.93 8.79 22.22
N THR A 457 5.98 10.12 22.18
CA THR A 457 6.92 10.81 21.31
C THR A 457 8.36 10.51 21.71
N ALA A 458 8.67 10.56 23.02
CA ALA A 458 9.99 10.25 23.54
C ALA A 458 10.39 8.76 23.38
N GLU A 459 9.40 7.85 23.35
CA GLU A 459 9.64 6.43 23.02
C GLU A 459 10.02 6.22 21.55
N ALA A 460 9.45 7.02 20.64
CA ALA A 460 9.65 6.88 19.20
C ALA A 460 10.81 7.70 18.65
N LEU A 461 11.07 8.89 19.22
CA LEU A 461 12.15 9.81 18.81
C LEU A 461 13.16 9.96 19.92
N ASP A 462 14.42 9.60 19.63
CA ASP A 462 15.50 9.83 20.57
C ASP A 462 15.96 11.31 20.63
N ALA A 463 16.86 11.63 21.57
CA ALA A 463 17.35 12.98 21.78
C ALA A 463 18.14 13.55 20.57
N ASP A 464 18.69 12.68 19.74
CA ASP A 464 19.43 13.04 18.53
C ASP A 464 18.50 13.17 17.30
N GLY A 465 17.19 12.94 17.46
CA GLY A 465 16.17 13.04 16.42
C GLY A 465 16.09 11.82 15.49
N TRP A 466 16.53 10.65 15.96
CA TRP A 466 16.31 9.39 15.26
C TRP A 466 14.94 8.81 15.61
N LEU A 467 14.20 8.42 14.60
CA LEU A 467 12.96 7.65 14.73
C LEU A 467 13.31 6.17 14.88
N HIS A 468 12.96 5.58 16.00
CA HIS A 468 12.98 4.14 16.25
C HIS A 468 11.73 3.51 15.66
N THR A 469 11.88 2.70 14.59
CA THR A 469 10.73 2.23 13.83
C THR A 469 10.01 1.05 14.47
N GLY A 470 10.69 0.34 15.37
CA GLY A 470 10.24 -0.94 15.89
C GLY A 470 10.28 -2.08 14.85
N ASP A 471 10.88 -1.86 13.69
CA ASP A 471 11.07 -2.86 12.64
C ASP A 471 12.54 -3.32 12.63
N ILE A 472 12.77 -4.63 12.49
CA ILE A 472 14.11 -5.22 12.37
C ILE A 472 14.45 -5.35 10.90
N GLY A 473 15.65 -4.94 10.54
CA GLY A 473 16.16 -5.00 9.17
C GLY A 473 17.58 -5.50 9.06
N ARG A 474 17.97 -5.73 7.81
CA ARG A 474 19.34 -6.12 7.43
C ARG A 474 19.79 -5.32 6.21
N TRP A 475 21.04 -4.83 6.23
CA TRP A 475 21.66 -4.32 5.01
C TRP A 475 22.13 -5.46 4.11
N LEU A 476 21.83 -5.36 2.82
CA LEU A 476 22.35 -6.25 1.80
C LEU A 476 23.66 -5.71 1.20
N PRO A 477 24.48 -6.56 0.56
CA PRO A 477 25.79 -6.15 0.02
C PRO A 477 25.73 -5.00 -1.00
N ASN A 478 24.62 -4.87 -1.72
CA ASN A 478 24.38 -3.79 -2.69
C ASN A 478 23.90 -2.47 -2.04
N GLY A 479 23.83 -2.40 -0.72
CA GLY A 479 23.40 -1.22 0.03
C GLY A 479 21.90 -1.00 0.07
N THR A 480 21.09 -2.01 -0.26
CA THR A 480 19.65 -1.98 -0.07
C THR A 480 19.25 -2.57 1.29
N LEU A 481 18.08 -2.17 1.79
CA LEU A 481 17.54 -2.62 3.07
C LEU A 481 16.57 -3.77 2.86
N LYS A 482 16.69 -4.82 3.67
CA LYS A 482 15.72 -5.90 3.78
C LYS A 482 15.03 -5.82 5.13
N ILE A 483 13.70 -5.89 5.16
CA ILE A 483 12.92 -5.99 6.39
C ILE A 483 12.86 -7.45 6.81
N ILE A 484 13.12 -7.72 8.10
CA ILE A 484 13.04 -9.06 8.68
C ILE A 484 11.65 -9.28 9.29
N ASP A 485 11.27 -8.46 10.28
CA ASP A 485 9.93 -8.44 10.90
C ASP A 485 9.79 -7.25 11.86
N ARG A 486 8.62 -7.10 12.47
CA ARG A 486 8.41 -6.14 13.56
C ARG A 486 8.93 -6.67 14.88
N LYS A 487 9.70 -5.87 15.61
CA LYS A 487 10.26 -6.19 16.94
C LYS A 487 9.19 -6.74 17.89
N LYS A 488 8.02 -6.11 17.97
CA LYS A 488 6.90 -6.53 18.83
C LYS A 488 6.15 -7.78 18.35
N ASN A 489 6.32 -8.21 17.09
CA ASN A 489 5.69 -9.40 16.53
C ASN A 489 6.59 -10.63 16.66
N ILE A 490 7.91 -10.42 16.77
CA ILE A 490 8.88 -11.48 16.99
C ILE A 490 8.66 -12.05 18.39
N PHE A 491 8.48 -13.35 18.49
CA PHE A 491 8.35 -14.05 19.76
C PHE A 491 9.35 -15.18 19.90
N LYS A 492 9.61 -15.59 21.12
CA LYS A 492 10.57 -16.64 21.47
C LYS A 492 9.81 -17.92 21.80
N LEU A 493 10.22 -19.04 21.23
CA LEU A 493 9.69 -20.36 21.61
C LEU A 493 10.38 -20.91 22.87
N ALA A 494 9.81 -21.94 23.48
CA ALA A 494 10.31 -22.55 24.72
C ALA A 494 11.78 -23.01 24.64
N GLN A 495 12.23 -23.44 23.46
CA GLN A 495 13.63 -23.85 23.23
C GLN A 495 14.59 -22.68 22.98
N GLY A 496 14.12 -21.43 23.02
CA GLY A 496 14.95 -20.23 22.90
C GLY A 496 15.06 -19.65 21.49
N GLU A 497 14.42 -20.23 20.49
CA GLU A 497 14.44 -19.75 19.10
C GLU A 497 13.47 -18.59 18.90
N TYR A 498 13.94 -17.54 18.22
CA TYR A 498 13.12 -16.38 17.84
C TYR A 498 12.45 -16.61 16.49
N ILE A 499 11.15 -16.31 16.44
CA ILE A 499 10.32 -16.48 15.25
C ILE A 499 9.83 -15.12 14.75
N ALA A 500 10.04 -14.88 13.48
CA ALA A 500 9.47 -13.78 12.71
C ALA A 500 8.19 -14.29 12.00
N PRO A 501 6.99 -14.14 12.56
CA PRO A 501 5.80 -14.80 12.06
C PRO A 501 5.38 -14.30 10.67
N GLU A 502 5.56 -13.02 10.35
CA GLU A 502 5.23 -12.47 9.03
C GLU A 502 6.10 -13.09 7.92
N LYS A 503 7.36 -13.40 8.21
CA LYS A 503 8.25 -14.15 7.30
C LYS A 503 7.65 -15.53 6.96
N VAL A 504 7.16 -16.23 7.97
CA VAL A 504 6.57 -17.58 7.82
C VAL A 504 5.25 -17.50 7.06
N GLU A 505 4.39 -16.56 7.41
CA GLU A 505 3.10 -16.33 6.74
C GLU A 505 3.26 -16.00 5.26
N ASN A 506 4.26 -15.18 4.91
CA ASN A 506 4.56 -14.82 3.52
C ASN A 506 5.01 -16.02 2.65
N VAL A 507 5.56 -17.03 3.27
CA VAL A 507 5.86 -18.29 2.58
C VAL A 507 4.59 -19.12 2.41
N TYR A 508 3.80 -19.26 3.45
CA TYR A 508 2.63 -20.14 3.45
C TYR A 508 1.46 -19.64 2.60
N VAL A 509 1.30 -18.34 2.46
CA VAL A 509 0.28 -17.76 1.55
C VAL A 509 0.55 -18.09 0.08
N GLN A 510 1.72 -18.61 -0.28
CA GLN A 510 2.04 -19.10 -1.63
C GLN A 510 1.53 -20.52 -1.90
N SER A 511 1.10 -21.26 -0.87
CA SER A 511 0.45 -22.56 -1.01
C SER A 511 -0.92 -22.37 -1.69
N SER A 512 -1.12 -23.07 -2.81
CA SER A 512 -2.29 -22.85 -3.69
C SER A 512 -3.66 -22.88 -2.98
N PRO A 513 -3.94 -23.79 -2.03
CA PRO A 513 -5.22 -23.79 -1.31
C PRO A 513 -5.34 -22.73 -0.20
N VAL A 514 -4.32 -21.91 0.06
CA VAL A 514 -4.29 -20.95 1.18
C VAL A 514 -4.59 -19.54 0.68
N ALA A 515 -5.72 -18.95 1.12
CA ALA A 515 -6.05 -17.55 0.87
C ALA A 515 -5.48 -16.62 1.93
N GLN A 516 -5.51 -17.02 3.21
CA GLN A 516 -4.98 -16.26 4.33
C GLN A 516 -4.43 -17.21 5.38
N VAL A 517 -3.40 -16.77 6.09
CA VAL A 517 -2.80 -17.53 7.19
C VAL A 517 -2.40 -16.60 8.32
N PHE A 518 -2.60 -17.07 9.55
CA PHE A 518 -2.12 -16.46 10.76
C PHE A 518 -1.29 -17.48 11.54
N VAL A 519 -0.01 -17.20 11.73
CA VAL A 519 0.92 -18.06 12.46
C VAL A 519 1.05 -17.56 13.89
N HIS A 520 0.87 -18.47 14.84
CA HIS A 520 0.98 -18.19 16.27
C HIS A 520 2.02 -19.09 16.93
N GLY A 521 2.73 -18.54 17.90
CA GLY A 521 3.62 -19.24 18.79
C GLY A 521 3.56 -18.67 20.20
N ASP A 522 3.86 -19.51 21.17
CA ASP A 522 3.87 -19.15 22.58
C ASP A 522 5.25 -19.47 23.19
N SER A 523 5.73 -18.63 24.11
CA SER A 523 7.03 -18.78 24.77
C SER A 523 7.14 -20.04 25.65
N LEU A 524 5.99 -20.64 25.98
CA LEU A 524 5.93 -21.90 26.73
C LEU A 524 5.76 -23.13 25.84
N LYS A 525 5.68 -22.93 24.52
CA LYS A 525 5.44 -24.00 23.55
C LYS A 525 6.64 -24.16 22.61
N SER A 526 6.87 -25.42 22.16
CA SER A 526 8.05 -25.77 21.33
C SER A 526 7.80 -25.71 19.82
N HIS A 527 6.59 -25.41 19.38
CA HIS A 527 6.20 -25.40 17.98
C HIS A 527 5.19 -24.33 17.65
N LEU A 528 5.03 -24.05 16.33
CA LEU A 528 4.09 -23.09 15.79
C LEU A 528 2.77 -23.78 15.43
N VAL A 529 1.67 -23.04 15.61
CA VAL A 529 0.34 -23.41 15.13
C VAL A 529 -0.15 -22.38 14.10
N GLY A 530 -1.05 -22.81 13.20
CA GLY A 530 -1.57 -21.97 12.14
C GLY A 530 -3.10 -21.93 12.10
N ILE A 531 -3.65 -20.73 11.89
CA ILE A 531 -5.05 -20.55 11.48
C ILE A 531 -5.02 -20.23 9.97
N VAL A 532 -5.66 -21.07 9.18
CA VAL A 532 -5.64 -20.97 7.72
C VAL A 532 -7.05 -20.77 7.20
N VAL A 533 -7.24 -19.75 6.38
CA VAL A 533 -8.45 -19.60 5.57
C VAL A 533 -8.15 -20.16 4.19
N PRO A 534 -8.79 -21.27 3.78
CA PRO A 534 -8.60 -21.81 2.44
C PRO A 534 -9.18 -20.89 1.38
N ASP A 535 -8.67 -20.97 0.16
CA ASP A 535 -9.23 -20.23 -0.98
C ASP A 535 -10.53 -20.91 -1.47
N PRO A 536 -11.68 -20.22 -1.43
CA PRO A 536 -12.97 -20.81 -1.82
C PRO A 536 -13.04 -21.23 -3.29
N GLU A 537 -12.27 -20.59 -4.17
CA GLU A 537 -12.25 -20.91 -5.60
C GLU A 537 -11.32 -22.11 -5.89
N VAL A 538 -10.29 -22.32 -5.07
CA VAL A 538 -9.25 -23.34 -5.28
C VAL A 538 -9.50 -24.60 -4.48
N LEU A 539 -10.04 -24.48 -3.27
CA LEU A 539 -10.21 -25.63 -2.35
C LEU A 539 -11.00 -26.80 -2.93
N PRO A 540 -12.12 -26.59 -3.70
CA PRO A 540 -12.86 -27.70 -4.29
C PRO A 540 -12.03 -28.52 -5.29
N ASP A 541 -11.26 -27.84 -6.14
CA ASP A 541 -10.37 -28.50 -7.12
C ASP A 541 -9.18 -29.21 -6.43
N PHE A 542 -8.66 -28.63 -5.34
CA PHE A 542 -7.63 -29.23 -4.51
C PHE A 542 -8.14 -30.51 -3.83
N ALA A 543 -9.33 -30.45 -3.23
CA ALA A 543 -9.98 -31.60 -2.60
C ALA A 543 -10.29 -32.74 -3.58
N ALA A 544 -10.75 -32.38 -4.79
CA ALA A 544 -11.06 -33.37 -5.84
C ALA A 544 -9.81 -34.17 -6.27
N LYS A 545 -8.61 -33.58 -6.28
CA LYS A 545 -7.34 -34.24 -6.60
C LYS A 545 -6.99 -35.34 -5.61
N ILE A 546 -7.44 -35.23 -4.36
CA ILE A 546 -7.25 -36.23 -3.30
C ILE A 546 -8.49 -37.09 -3.06
N GLY A 547 -9.48 -37.02 -3.99
CA GLY A 547 -10.67 -37.87 -3.97
C GLY A 547 -11.75 -37.45 -2.98
N ILE A 548 -11.73 -36.20 -2.50
CA ILE A 548 -12.72 -35.66 -1.53
C ILE A 548 -13.62 -34.67 -2.25
N LYS A 549 -14.94 -34.76 -1.99
CA LYS A 549 -15.98 -33.84 -2.48
C LYS A 549 -16.82 -33.35 -1.30
N GLY A 550 -17.30 -32.11 -1.37
CA GLY A 550 -18.16 -31.51 -0.36
C GLY A 550 -18.37 -30.02 -0.62
N SER A 551 -19.22 -29.39 0.14
CA SER A 551 -19.33 -27.95 0.21
C SER A 551 -18.05 -27.34 0.83
N TYR A 552 -17.82 -26.06 0.61
CA TYR A 552 -16.66 -25.37 1.16
C TYR A 552 -16.55 -25.53 2.68
N ASP A 553 -17.66 -25.39 3.41
CA ASP A 553 -17.69 -25.54 4.86
C ASP A 553 -17.42 -26.98 5.34
N GLU A 554 -17.87 -27.98 4.57
CA GLU A 554 -17.56 -29.39 4.85
C GLU A 554 -16.10 -29.69 4.61
N LEU A 555 -15.52 -29.15 3.54
CA LEU A 555 -14.09 -29.29 3.23
C LEU A 555 -13.23 -28.65 4.31
N CYS A 556 -13.59 -27.46 4.83
CA CYS A 556 -12.87 -26.82 5.93
C CYS A 556 -12.88 -27.62 7.24
N LYS A 557 -13.88 -28.48 7.45
CA LYS A 557 -13.98 -29.36 8.63
C LYS A 557 -13.33 -30.73 8.42
N ASN A 558 -12.88 -31.04 7.21
CA ASN A 558 -12.36 -32.36 6.85
C ASN A 558 -10.90 -32.52 7.26
N GLN A 559 -10.60 -33.47 8.15
CA GLN A 559 -9.25 -33.73 8.67
C GLN A 559 -8.24 -34.13 7.58
N LYS A 560 -8.67 -34.86 6.51
CA LYS A 560 -7.76 -35.22 5.41
C LYS A 560 -7.38 -33.99 4.59
N ILE A 561 -8.31 -33.05 4.38
CA ILE A 561 -8.04 -31.77 3.75
C ILE A 561 -7.07 -30.94 4.60
N ASN A 562 -7.33 -30.86 5.91
CA ASN A 562 -6.45 -30.18 6.86
C ASN A 562 -5.00 -30.71 6.76
N LYS A 563 -4.85 -32.03 6.81
CA LYS A 563 -3.53 -32.67 6.67
C LYS A 563 -2.86 -32.41 5.33
N ALA A 564 -3.60 -32.48 4.22
CA ALA A 564 -3.07 -32.21 2.89
C ALA A 564 -2.61 -30.76 2.72
N ILE A 565 -3.36 -29.80 3.26
CA ILE A 565 -2.96 -28.38 3.26
C ILE A 565 -1.70 -28.18 4.11
N LEU A 566 -1.63 -28.79 5.30
CA LEU A 566 -0.45 -28.73 6.16
C LEU A 566 0.80 -29.31 5.44
N GLU A 567 0.67 -30.44 4.78
CA GLU A 567 1.76 -31.05 4.02
C GLU A 567 2.23 -30.14 2.88
N ASP A 568 1.32 -29.51 2.15
CA ASP A 568 1.64 -28.55 1.09
C ASP A 568 2.38 -27.31 1.65
N MET A 569 1.88 -26.73 2.73
CA MET A 569 2.52 -25.60 3.44
C MET A 569 3.92 -25.96 3.94
N VAL A 570 4.09 -27.13 4.54
CA VAL A 570 5.41 -27.61 5.03
C VAL A 570 6.38 -27.82 3.86
N ASN A 571 5.92 -28.33 2.73
CA ASN A 571 6.75 -28.48 1.53
C ASN A 571 7.17 -27.11 0.97
N MET A 572 6.26 -26.15 0.91
CA MET A 572 6.57 -24.75 0.56
C MET A 572 7.59 -24.15 1.52
N GLY A 573 7.41 -24.36 2.82
CA GLY A 573 8.35 -23.90 3.86
C GLY A 573 9.76 -24.46 3.66
N LYS A 574 9.88 -25.76 3.39
CA LYS A 574 11.17 -26.40 3.10
C LYS A 574 11.84 -25.81 1.85
N GLN A 575 11.07 -25.64 0.76
CA GLN A 575 11.56 -25.05 -0.48
C GLN A 575 12.03 -23.59 -0.31
N ALA A 576 11.34 -22.83 0.55
CA ALA A 576 11.71 -21.47 0.90
C ALA A 576 12.83 -21.36 1.96
N GLY A 577 13.35 -22.49 2.46
CA GLY A 577 14.44 -22.51 3.43
C GLY A 577 14.02 -22.22 4.87
N LEU A 578 12.73 -22.35 5.23
CA LEU A 578 12.30 -22.26 6.62
C LEU A 578 12.92 -23.40 7.45
N LYS A 579 13.48 -23.04 8.58
CA LYS A 579 14.02 -24.01 9.55
C LYS A 579 12.88 -24.83 10.16
N SER A 580 13.18 -25.99 10.74
CA SER A 580 12.16 -26.88 11.29
C SER A 580 11.30 -26.25 12.38
N PHE A 581 11.88 -25.37 13.18
CA PHE A 581 11.18 -24.63 14.24
C PHE A 581 10.36 -23.43 13.71
N GLU A 582 10.64 -22.96 12.50
CA GLU A 582 9.85 -21.94 11.80
C GLU A 582 8.65 -22.55 11.05
N GLN A 583 8.48 -23.87 11.09
CA GLN A 583 7.38 -24.54 10.38
C GLN A 583 6.22 -24.85 11.32
N VAL A 584 5.00 -24.55 10.86
CA VAL A 584 3.76 -24.90 11.55
C VAL A 584 3.62 -26.42 11.64
N LYS A 585 3.22 -26.94 12.80
CA LYS A 585 3.03 -28.38 13.04
C LYS A 585 1.57 -28.80 13.01
N VAL A 586 0.68 -27.92 13.42
CA VAL A 586 -0.76 -28.16 13.47
C VAL A 586 -1.48 -26.92 12.96
N LEU A 587 -2.60 -27.10 12.26
CA LEU A 587 -3.39 -25.99 11.79
C LEU A 587 -4.89 -26.18 12.00
N HIS A 588 -5.60 -25.07 12.05
CA HIS A 588 -7.06 -25.01 12.04
C HIS A 588 -7.51 -24.34 10.74
N LEU A 589 -8.44 -24.99 10.00
CA LEU A 589 -9.04 -24.41 8.81
C LEU A 589 -10.28 -23.59 9.23
N HIS A 590 -10.26 -22.30 8.90
CA HIS A 590 -11.34 -21.36 9.19
C HIS A 590 -12.07 -21.00 7.90
N PRO A 591 -13.42 -21.11 7.81
CA PRO A 591 -14.13 -20.89 6.56
C PRO A 591 -14.30 -19.41 6.19
N GLU A 592 -14.26 -18.51 7.16
CA GLU A 592 -14.50 -17.08 6.95
C GLU A 592 -13.20 -16.31 6.71
N MET A 593 -13.21 -15.41 5.73
CA MET A 593 -12.09 -14.54 5.46
C MET A 593 -11.85 -13.54 6.59
N PHE A 594 -10.57 -13.25 6.89
CA PHE A 594 -10.23 -12.08 7.70
C PHE A 594 -10.54 -10.84 6.87
N THR A 595 -11.31 -9.92 7.43
CA THR A 595 -11.75 -8.70 6.75
C THR A 595 -11.57 -7.47 7.65
N ILE A 596 -11.82 -6.30 7.07
CA ILE A 596 -11.85 -5.04 7.82
C ILE A 596 -13.13 -5.00 8.68
N GLU A 597 -14.24 -5.49 8.12
CA GLU A 597 -15.57 -5.47 8.73
C GLU A 597 -15.64 -6.34 9.99
N ASN A 598 -14.96 -7.51 10.00
CA ASN A 598 -14.87 -8.35 11.20
C ASN A 598 -13.74 -7.91 12.16
N GLY A 599 -13.07 -6.81 11.87
CA GLY A 599 -12.06 -6.21 12.74
C GLY A 599 -10.69 -6.90 12.74
N LEU A 600 -10.48 -7.95 11.92
CA LEU A 600 -9.26 -8.76 11.90
C LEU A 600 -8.18 -8.20 10.98
N LEU A 601 -8.53 -7.29 10.06
CA LEU A 601 -7.58 -6.59 9.20
C LEU A 601 -7.60 -5.08 9.42
N THR A 602 -6.48 -4.44 9.11
CA THR A 602 -6.39 -2.98 8.98
C THR A 602 -7.01 -2.53 7.64
N PRO A 603 -7.29 -1.21 7.46
CA PRO A 603 -7.71 -0.66 6.18
C PRO A 603 -6.77 -0.95 4.99
N THR A 604 -5.49 -1.20 5.27
CA THR A 604 -4.48 -1.62 4.29
C THR A 604 -4.35 -3.13 4.18
N LEU A 605 -5.34 -3.87 4.69
CA LEU A 605 -5.46 -5.33 4.64
C LEU A 605 -4.34 -6.08 5.39
N LYS A 606 -3.67 -5.44 6.37
CA LYS A 606 -2.72 -6.10 7.27
C LYS A 606 -3.44 -6.82 8.41
N ALA A 607 -2.91 -7.96 8.82
CA ALA A 607 -3.38 -8.72 9.97
C ALA A 607 -3.23 -7.92 11.28
N LYS A 608 -4.31 -7.78 12.04
CA LYS A 608 -4.28 -7.26 13.41
C LYS A 608 -3.96 -8.41 14.36
N ARG A 609 -2.66 -8.70 14.55
CA ARG A 609 -2.20 -9.91 15.26
C ARG A 609 -2.81 -10.07 16.67
N ALA A 610 -2.91 -8.99 17.43
CA ALA A 610 -3.52 -9.03 18.78
C ALA A 610 -5.01 -9.44 18.71
N GLU A 611 -5.76 -8.87 17.76
CA GLU A 611 -7.17 -9.20 17.55
C GLU A 611 -7.35 -10.63 17.04
N LEU A 612 -6.51 -11.08 16.11
CA LEU A 612 -6.50 -12.46 15.62
C LEU A 612 -6.19 -13.46 16.76
N SER A 613 -5.18 -13.17 17.58
CA SER A 613 -4.86 -14.01 18.74
C SER A 613 -6.01 -14.08 19.75
N LYS A 614 -6.71 -12.98 19.96
CA LYS A 614 -7.89 -12.91 20.84
C LYS A 614 -9.09 -13.66 20.25
N TYR A 615 -9.38 -13.41 18.97
CA TYR A 615 -10.51 -14.02 18.25
C TYR A 615 -10.39 -15.54 18.17
N PHE A 616 -9.19 -16.05 17.90
CA PHE A 616 -8.91 -17.49 17.75
C PHE A 616 -8.34 -18.14 19.02
N ARG A 617 -8.50 -17.50 20.21
CA ARG A 617 -7.86 -18.02 21.43
C ARG A 617 -8.23 -19.47 21.73
N SER A 618 -9.51 -19.82 21.62
CA SER A 618 -9.99 -21.19 21.89
C SER A 618 -9.44 -22.23 20.90
N GLN A 619 -9.36 -21.88 19.62
CA GLN A 619 -8.79 -22.73 18.59
C GLN A 619 -7.27 -22.90 18.78
N ILE A 620 -6.56 -21.81 19.08
CA ILE A 620 -5.13 -21.84 19.38
C ILE A 620 -4.83 -22.77 20.57
N ASP A 621 -5.58 -22.64 21.64
CA ASP A 621 -5.40 -23.48 22.83
C ASP A 621 -5.67 -24.97 22.55
N SER A 622 -6.71 -25.27 21.75
CA SER A 622 -7.00 -26.64 21.29
C SER A 622 -5.85 -27.22 20.46
N LEU A 623 -5.30 -26.44 19.50
CA LEU A 623 -4.18 -26.88 18.67
C LEU A 623 -2.92 -27.24 19.47
N TYR A 624 -2.72 -26.63 20.63
CA TYR A 624 -1.62 -26.96 21.52
C TYR A 624 -1.92 -28.13 22.47
N THR A 625 -3.18 -28.55 22.58
CA THR A 625 -3.58 -29.68 23.43
C THR A 625 -3.60 -30.99 22.63
N ASP A 626 -3.90 -30.90 21.33
CA ASP A 626 -4.04 -32.05 20.41
C ASP A 626 -2.71 -32.43 19.72
N ALA A 627 -1.60 -31.76 20.01
CA ALA A 627 -0.30 -31.89 19.35
C ALA A 627 0.72 -32.78 20.12
#